data_ad026e0cb0a65722cabeae3eeb98cfc1
#
_entry.id   ad026e0cb0a65722cabeae3eeb98cfc1
#
_cell.length_a   1.000
_cell.length_b   1.000
_cell.length_c   1.000
_cell.angle_alpha   90.00
_cell.angle_beta   90.00
_cell.angle_gamma   90.00
#
_symmetry.space_group_name_H-M   'P 1'
#
loop_
_entity.id
_entity.type
_entity.pdbx_description
1 polymer ?
#
loop_
_entity_poly.entity_id
_entity_poly.type
_entity_poly.pdbx_seq_one_letter_code
_entity_poly.pdbx_strand_id
1 'polypeptide(L)'
;GNKNKLLEINKIIPKNIKIISLKDLKFKEDIHENENTIEGNAIYKAKYISKKFGLNVFSDDTGLEVDALDGEPGVHSARYAGEDCDSTKNINKLLKNLKNKSNRNARFKTVIALIIKNKVYTFEGLVEGVILKNPIGKNGFGYDSIFSPLGTNKSFAELSINEKNIISHRSLAIKKLLNFIS
;
A
#
# COMPACT_ATOMS: atom_id res chain seq x y z
N GLY A 1 -3.96 8.86 -9.04
CA GLY A 1 -3.67 7.58 -8.41
C GLY A 1 -2.24 7.11 -8.67
N ASN A 2 -1.70 6.29 -7.77
CA ASN A 2 -0.33 5.78 -7.87
C ASN A 2 -0.19 4.74 -8.99
N LYS A 3 0.60 5.04 -10.03
CA LYS A 3 0.80 4.17 -11.20
C LYS A 3 1.37 2.78 -10.82
N ASN A 4 2.26 2.73 -9.84
CA ASN A 4 2.90 1.48 -9.41
C ASN A 4 1.89 0.54 -8.74
N LYS A 5 1.00 1.09 -7.90
CA LYS A 5 -0.10 0.32 -7.32
C LYS A 5 -1.00 -0.28 -8.40
N LEU A 6 -1.37 0.53 -9.40
CA LEU A 6 -2.22 0.07 -10.50
C LEU A 6 -1.55 -1.06 -11.32
N LEU A 7 -0.23 -0.98 -11.54
CA LEU A 7 0.53 -2.03 -12.23
C LEU A 7 0.53 -3.35 -11.45
N GLU A 8 0.72 -3.30 -10.13
CA GLU A 8 0.65 -4.48 -9.26
C GLU A 8 -0.76 -5.09 -9.30
N ILE A 9 -1.80 -4.27 -9.17
CA ILE A 9 -3.21 -4.69 -9.18
C ILE A 9 -3.59 -5.36 -10.50
N ASN A 10 -3.27 -4.73 -11.64
CA ASN A 10 -3.63 -5.24 -12.96
C ASN A 10 -3.01 -6.62 -13.29
N LYS A 11 -1.90 -6.98 -12.62
CA LYS A 11 -1.30 -8.32 -12.80
C LYS A 11 -1.99 -9.41 -11.99
N ILE A 12 -2.78 -9.04 -10.99
CA ILE A 12 -3.44 -9.99 -10.08
C ILE A 12 -4.90 -10.18 -10.47
N ILE A 13 -5.56 -9.14 -10.97
CA ILE A 13 -6.99 -9.18 -11.31
C ILE A 13 -7.23 -10.04 -12.55
N PRO A 14 -8.23 -10.95 -12.50
CA PRO A 14 -8.62 -11.77 -13.62
C PRO A 14 -9.08 -10.94 -14.83
N LYS A 15 -8.83 -11.44 -16.06
CA LYS A 15 -9.13 -10.71 -17.30
C LYS A 15 -10.63 -10.45 -17.55
N ASN A 16 -11.51 -11.21 -16.91
CA ASN A 16 -12.96 -11.01 -16.99
C ASN A 16 -13.47 -9.85 -16.10
N ILE A 17 -12.62 -9.27 -15.26
CA ILE A 17 -12.95 -8.09 -14.43
C ILE A 17 -12.33 -6.86 -15.08
N LYS A 18 -13.18 -5.93 -15.54
CA LYS A 18 -12.74 -4.66 -16.10
C LYS A 18 -12.61 -3.61 -15.00
N ILE A 19 -11.39 -3.10 -14.79
CA ILE A 19 -11.13 -1.97 -13.90
C ILE A 19 -11.15 -0.68 -14.71
N ILE A 20 -11.82 0.33 -14.18
CA ILE A 20 -11.81 1.71 -14.67
C ILE A 20 -11.03 2.54 -13.65
N SER A 21 -9.95 3.19 -14.07
CA SER A 21 -9.16 4.04 -13.20
C SER A 21 -9.77 5.45 -13.07
N LEU A 22 -9.37 6.19 -12.03
CA LEU A 22 -9.75 7.60 -11.88
C LEU A 22 -9.32 8.46 -13.09
N LYS A 23 -8.21 8.07 -13.75
CA LYS A 23 -7.75 8.73 -14.97
C LYS A 23 -8.73 8.53 -16.13
N ASP A 24 -9.27 7.32 -16.27
CA ASP A 24 -10.27 6.99 -17.31
C ASP A 24 -11.56 7.76 -17.09
N LEU A 25 -11.92 8.03 -15.82
CA LEU A 25 -13.04 8.88 -15.42
C LEU A 25 -12.74 10.39 -15.55
N LYS A 26 -11.55 10.77 -16.02
CA LYS A 26 -11.06 12.16 -16.10
C LYS A 26 -11.15 12.91 -14.75
N PHE A 27 -11.06 12.15 -13.65
CA PHE A 27 -11.09 12.72 -12.31
C PHE A 27 -9.73 13.38 -12.01
N LYS A 28 -9.76 14.67 -11.63
CA LYS A 28 -8.56 15.49 -11.43
C LYS A 28 -8.41 16.01 -10.00
N GLU A 29 -9.45 15.85 -9.18
CA GLU A 29 -9.44 16.34 -7.80
C GLU A 29 -8.48 15.50 -6.94
N ASP A 30 -7.86 16.13 -5.96
CA ASP A 30 -7.13 15.43 -4.92
C ASP A 30 -8.09 15.02 -3.80
N ILE A 31 -7.99 13.77 -3.35
CA ILE A 31 -8.77 13.27 -2.24
C ILE A 31 -7.88 13.35 -1.00
N HIS A 32 -8.15 14.32 -0.14
CA HIS A 32 -7.37 14.49 1.09
C HIS A 32 -7.55 13.29 2.02
N GLU A 33 -6.45 12.72 2.43
CA GLU A 33 -6.38 11.59 3.36
C GLU A 33 -6.18 12.12 4.77
N ASN A 34 -7.29 12.39 5.48
CA ASN A 34 -7.28 13.00 6.81
C ASN A 34 -7.66 12.01 7.93
N GLU A 35 -7.86 10.74 7.60
CA GLU A 35 -8.18 9.73 8.59
C GLU A 35 -6.92 9.24 9.33
N ASN A 36 -7.09 8.90 10.60
CA ASN A 36 -5.99 8.46 11.46
C ASN A 36 -5.59 6.99 11.26
N THR A 37 -6.27 6.27 10.37
CA THR A 37 -6.02 4.85 10.10
C THR A 37 -5.96 4.56 8.61
N ILE A 38 -5.16 3.56 8.23
CA ILE A 38 -5.07 3.06 6.85
C ILE A 38 -6.46 2.62 6.35
N GLU A 39 -7.23 1.93 7.20
CA GLU A 39 -8.60 1.53 6.88
C GLU A 39 -9.52 2.73 6.66
N GLY A 40 -9.47 3.72 7.55
CA GLY A 40 -10.25 4.96 7.43
C GLY A 40 -10.00 5.67 6.11
N ASN A 41 -8.73 5.87 5.74
CA ASN A 41 -8.35 6.48 4.46
C ASN A 41 -8.84 5.66 3.26
N ALA A 42 -8.73 4.31 3.30
CA ALA A 42 -9.26 3.46 2.24
C ALA A 42 -10.79 3.62 2.11
N ILE A 43 -11.52 3.57 3.21
CA ILE A 43 -12.99 3.75 3.24
C ILE A 43 -13.39 5.14 2.74
N TYR A 44 -12.71 6.18 3.24
CA TYR A 44 -13.00 7.56 2.85
C TYR A 44 -12.86 7.77 1.34
N LYS A 45 -11.74 7.34 0.75
CA LYS A 45 -11.50 7.41 -0.71
C LYS A 45 -12.57 6.67 -1.50
N ALA A 46 -12.90 5.44 -1.09
CA ALA A 46 -13.92 4.65 -1.78
C ALA A 46 -15.30 5.31 -1.71
N LYS A 47 -15.72 5.79 -0.54
CA LYS A 47 -17.00 6.50 -0.35
C LYS A 47 -17.07 7.77 -1.18
N TYR A 48 -16.00 8.57 -1.20
CA TYR A 48 -15.95 9.81 -1.96
C TYR A 48 -16.21 9.57 -3.45
N ILE A 49 -15.49 8.60 -4.04
CA ILE A 49 -15.64 8.29 -5.47
C ILE A 49 -16.97 7.61 -5.77
N SER A 50 -17.42 6.68 -4.93
CA SER A 50 -18.72 6.02 -5.11
C SER A 50 -19.88 7.01 -5.09
N LYS A 51 -19.86 7.96 -4.14
CA LYS A 51 -20.87 9.04 -4.06
C LYS A 51 -20.86 9.94 -5.29
N LYS A 52 -19.65 10.27 -5.79
CA LYS A 52 -19.50 11.20 -6.92
C LYS A 52 -19.93 10.60 -8.25
N PHE A 53 -19.67 9.31 -8.49
CA PHE A 53 -19.90 8.68 -9.79
C PHE A 53 -21.05 7.65 -9.79
N GLY A 54 -21.62 7.31 -8.64
CA GLY A 54 -22.66 6.28 -8.54
C GLY A 54 -22.18 4.86 -8.88
N LEU A 55 -20.87 4.59 -8.79
CA LEU A 55 -20.26 3.33 -9.19
C LEU A 55 -19.94 2.45 -7.98
N ASN A 56 -19.85 1.14 -8.22
CA ASN A 56 -19.13 0.26 -7.31
C ASN A 56 -17.63 0.61 -7.39
N VAL A 57 -17.00 0.79 -6.25
CA VAL A 57 -15.63 1.32 -6.16
C VAL A 57 -14.83 0.52 -5.18
N PHE A 58 -13.60 0.20 -5.54
CA PHE A 58 -12.61 -0.15 -4.53
C PHE A 58 -11.49 0.90 -4.47
N SER A 59 -10.94 1.09 -3.30
CA SER A 59 -9.74 1.89 -3.10
C SER A 59 -8.78 1.19 -2.15
N ASP A 60 -7.49 1.41 -2.30
CA ASP A 60 -6.50 0.91 -1.37
C ASP A 60 -5.82 2.04 -0.60
N ASP A 61 -5.46 1.73 0.65
CA ASP A 61 -4.49 2.50 1.40
C ASP A 61 -3.42 1.58 1.96
N THR A 62 -2.19 2.10 2.11
CA THR A 62 -1.04 1.27 2.48
C THR A 62 -0.11 2.07 3.37
N GLY A 63 0.32 1.44 4.47
CA GLY A 63 1.35 1.97 5.34
C GLY A 63 2.43 0.94 5.66
N LEU A 64 3.61 1.45 6.00
CA LEU A 64 4.68 0.73 6.67
C LEU A 64 4.60 1.07 8.16
N GLU A 65 4.50 0.07 9.00
CA GLU A 65 4.50 0.22 10.46
C GLU A 65 5.80 -0.37 11.01
N VAL A 66 6.51 0.38 11.87
CA VAL A 66 7.80 -0.04 12.44
C VAL A 66 7.70 -0.06 13.96
N ASP A 67 7.94 -1.22 14.58
CA ASP A 67 7.72 -1.43 16.01
C ASP A 67 8.53 -0.47 16.89
N ALA A 68 9.82 -0.26 16.56
CA ALA A 68 10.70 0.62 17.34
C ALA A 68 10.35 2.13 17.22
N LEU A 69 9.40 2.47 16.36
CA LEU A 69 8.91 3.83 16.12
C LEU A 69 7.42 3.94 16.43
N ASP A 70 6.89 3.07 17.31
CA ASP A 70 5.49 3.07 17.75
C ASP A 70 4.49 3.04 16.58
N GLY A 71 4.85 2.32 15.51
CA GLY A 71 4.04 2.16 14.30
C GLY A 71 4.27 3.23 13.23
N GLU A 72 5.12 4.24 13.47
CA GLU A 72 5.48 5.17 12.39
C GLU A 72 6.25 4.46 11.26
N PRO A 73 6.11 4.94 10.02
CA PRO A 73 5.32 6.06 9.52
C PRO A 73 3.80 5.81 9.40
N GLY A 74 3.32 4.56 9.43
CA GLY A 74 1.89 4.23 9.42
C GLY A 74 1.12 4.91 8.27
N VAL A 75 0.04 5.61 8.57
CA VAL A 75 -0.77 6.36 7.58
C VAL A 75 0.01 7.45 6.85
N HIS A 76 1.09 7.94 7.44
CA HIS A 76 1.93 8.99 6.87
C HIS A 76 3.04 8.45 5.96
N SER A 77 3.02 7.14 5.62
CA SER A 77 4.09 6.48 4.87
C SER A 77 4.49 7.20 3.58
N ALA A 78 3.53 7.70 2.82
CA ALA A 78 3.82 8.40 1.56
C ALA A 78 4.46 9.77 1.79
N ARG A 79 4.09 10.46 2.87
CA ARG A 79 4.49 11.84 3.20
C ARG A 79 5.36 11.93 4.44
N TYR A 80 6.04 10.86 4.82
CA TYR A 80 6.80 10.79 6.08
C TYR A 80 7.86 11.86 6.20
N ALA A 81 8.52 12.23 5.09
CA ALA A 81 9.52 13.29 5.07
C ALA A 81 9.01 14.62 4.50
N GLY A 82 7.78 14.68 4.01
CA GLY A 82 7.17 15.90 3.44
C GLY A 82 6.12 15.60 2.39
N GLU A 83 5.42 16.66 1.97
CA GLU A 83 4.29 16.59 1.04
C GLU A 83 4.68 16.26 -0.41
N ASP A 84 5.97 16.33 -0.75
CA ASP A 84 6.51 15.97 -2.06
C ASP A 84 6.50 14.46 -2.33
N CYS A 85 6.16 13.64 -1.36
CA CYS A 85 6.07 12.18 -1.44
C CYS A 85 7.36 11.52 -1.98
N ASP A 86 8.53 12.11 -1.72
CA ASP A 86 9.82 11.61 -2.19
C ASP A 86 10.23 10.36 -1.40
N SER A 87 10.26 9.22 -2.10
CA SER A 87 10.62 7.93 -1.49
C SER A 87 12.02 7.92 -0.88
N THR A 88 12.98 8.60 -1.51
CA THR A 88 14.36 8.65 -1.00
C THR A 88 14.44 9.44 0.30
N LYS A 89 13.75 10.58 0.38
CA LYS A 89 13.67 11.37 1.62
C LYS A 89 12.97 10.58 2.72
N ASN A 90 11.88 9.89 2.40
CA ASN A 90 11.13 9.04 3.34
C ASN A 90 12.01 7.93 3.90
N ILE A 91 12.74 7.20 3.04
CA ILE A 91 13.70 6.15 3.43
C ILE A 91 14.79 6.74 4.35
N ASN A 92 15.41 7.85 3.95
CA ASN A 92 16.49 8.46 4.72
C ASN A 92 16.01 8.90 6.11
N LYS A 93 14.82 9.49 6.22
CA LYS A 93 14.22 9.84 7.51
C LYS A 93 13.99 8.62 8.38
N LEU A 94 13.42 7.54 7.81
CA LEU A 94 13.17 6.30 8.54
C LEU A 94 14.47 5.67 9.05
N LEU A 95 15.48 5.54 8.20
CA LEU A 95 16.79 4.97 8.57
C LEU A 95 17.50 5.82 9.61
N LYS A 96 17.39 7.16 9.56
CA LYS A 96 17.92 8.08 10.58
C LYS A 96 17.24 7.83 11.93
N ASN A 97 15.92 7.68 11.97
CA ASN A 97 15.16 7.44 13.19
C ASN A 97 15.48 6.06 13.81
N LEU A 98 15.90 5.10 12.98
CA LEU A 98 16.28 3.75 13.38
C LEU A 98 17.78 3.56 13.68
N LYS A 99 18.61 4.63 13.59
CA LYS A 99 20.09 4.52 13.70
C LYS A 99 20.57 3.80 14.96
N ASN A 100 19.93 4.09 16.10
CA ASN A 100 20.30 3.55 17.41
C ASN A 100 19.28 2.53 17.96
N LYS A 101 18.41 2.00 17.09
CA LYS A 101 17.40 0.99 17.47
C LYS A 101 17.85 -0.39 17.03
N SER A 102 17.86 -1.34 17.97
CA SER A 102 18.14 -2.75 17.69
C SER A 102 16.95 -3.48 17.10
N ASN A 103 15.74 -3.17 17.60
CA ASN A 103 14.51 -3.71 17.01
C ASN A 103 14.26 -3.03 15.66
N ARG A 104 14.19 -3.83 14.62
CA ARG A 104 13.93 -3.38 13.25
C ARG A 104 12.69 -4.06 12.65
N ASN A 105 11.91 -4.73 13.50
CA ASN A 105 10.67 -5.38 13.06
C ASN A 105 9.71 -4.33 12.50
N ALA A 106 9.09 -4.70 11.42
CA ALA A 106 8.17 -3.84 10.71
C ALA A 106 7.14 -4.70 9.95
N ARG A 107 6.05 -4.08 9.53
CA ARG A 107 5.07 -4.72 8.67
C ARG A 107 4.57 -3.76 7.61
N PHE A 108 4.36 -4.26 6.42
CA PHE A 108 3.53 -3.58 5.44
C PHE A 108 2.08 -4.01 5.62
N LYS A 109 1.21 -3.04 5.69
CA LYS A 109 -0.24 -3.21 5.77
C LYS A 109 -0.91 -2.52 4.61
N THR A 110 -1.79 -3.24 3.90
CA THR A 110 -2.72 -2.66 2.92
C THR A 110 -4.14 -2.97 3.34
N VAL A 111 -5.00 -1.99 3.30
CA VAL A 111 -6.45 -2.18 3.39
C VAL A 111 -7.07 -1.78 2.06
N ILE A 112 -7.88 -2.68 1.51
CA ILE A 112 -8.76 -2.39 0.38
C ILE A 112 -10.18 -2.20 0.91
N ALA A 113 -10.78 -1.05 0.64
CA ALA A 113 -12.19 -0.81 0.88
C ALA A 113 -12.96 -0.98 -0.43
N LEU A 114 -13.96 -1.83 -0.44
CA LEU A 114 -14.89 -2.05 -1.56
C LEU A 114 -16.26 -1.48 -1.19
N ILE A 115 -16.84 -0.67 -2.07
CA ILE A 115 -18.23 -0.26 -2.01
C ILE A 115 -18.98 -0.95 -3.13
N ILE A 116 -19.96 -1.76 -2.76
CA ILE A 116 -20.87 -2.42 -3.68
C ILE A 116 -22.29 -2.33 -3.13
N LYS A 117 -23.24 -1.87 -3.96
CA LYS A 117 -24.65 -1.66 -3.56
C LYS A 117 -24.77 -0.86 -2.26
N ASN A 118 -23.97 0.20 -2.10
CA ASN A 118 -23.89 1.08 -0.94
C ASN A 118 -23.39 0.41 0.38
N LYS A 119 -22.96 -0.84 0.33
CA LYS A 119 -22.33 -1.51 1.48
C LYS A 119 -20.82 -1.39 1.38
N VAL A 120 -20.17 -1.25 2.53
CA VAL A 120 -18.71 -1.15 2.65
C VAL A 120 -18.17 -2.48 3.14
N TYR A 121 -17.14 -2.98 2.47
CA TYR A 121 -16.39 -4.17 2.86
C TYR A 121 -14.92 -3.83 2.87
N THR A 122 -14.15 -4.38 3.81
CA THR A 122 -12.70 -4.15 3.89
C THR A 122 -11.92 -5.46 3.84
N PHE A 123 -10.77 -5.42 3.18
CA PHE A 123 -9.88 -6.57 3.01
C PHE A 123 -8.46 -6.15 3.34
N GLU A 124 -7.93 -6.72 4.41
CA GLU A 124 -6.58 -6.43 4.88
C GLU A 124 -5.58 -7.47 4.34
N GLY A 125 -4.43 -6.99 3.90
CA GLY A 125 -3.25 -7.79 3.64
C GLY A 125 -2.08 -7.24 4.45
N LEU A 126 -1.38 -8.11 5.15
CA LEU A 126 -0.29 -7.78 6.05
C LEU A 126 0.90 -8.69 5.76
N VAL A 127 2.10 -8.11 5.75
CA VAL A 127 3.36 -8.84 5.61
C VAL A 127 4.33 -8.34 6.66
N GLU A 128 4.71 -9.24 7.55
CA GLU A 128 5.74 -9.00 8.55
C GLU A 128 7.13 -9.07 7.90
N GLY A 129 8.07 -8.30 8.44
CA GLY A 129 9.43 -8.24 7.95
C GLY A 129 10.34 -7.40 8.84
N VAL A 130 11.48 -7.04 8.30
CA VAL A 130 12.47 -6.22 8.99
C VAL A 130 12.95 -5.07 8.09
N ILE A 131 13.29 -3.95 8.71
CA ILE A 131 13.93 -2.83 8.01
C ILE A 131 15.43 -3.07 7.90
N LEU A 132 15.94 -3.10 6.69
CA LEU A 132 17.37 -3.22 6.40
C LEU A 132 18.13 -1.95 6.82
N LYS A 133 19.44 -2.08 7.06
CA LYS A 133 20.28 -0.92 7.39
C LYS A 133 20.54 -0.01 6.20
N ASN A 134 20.58 -0.59 5.00
CA ASN A 134 20.84 0.12 3.74
C ASN A 134 19.83 -0.33 2.69
N PRO A 135 19.50 0.53 1.70
CA PRO A 135 18.71 0.13 0.55
C PRO A 135 19.40 -0.94 -0.30
N ILE A 136 18.68 -2.00 -0.67
CA ILE A 136 19.15 -3.10 -1.54
C ILE A 136 18.08 -3.34 -2.60
N GLY A 137 18.51 -3.58 -3.85
CA GLY A 137 17.61 -3.80 -4.99
C GLY A 137 17.19 -2.50 -5.71
N LYS A 138 16.57 -2.67 -6.88
CA LYS A 138 16.21 -1.56 -7.77
C LYS A 138 14.74 -1.60 -8.24
N ASN A 139 14.03 -2.69 -7.92
CA ASN A 139 12.64 -2.85 -8.31
C ASN A 139 11.71 -2.20 -7.28
N GLY A 140 10.42 -2.14 -7.63
CA GLY A 140 9.38 -1.67 -6.70
C GLY A 140 9.37 -0.15 -6.51
N PHE A 141 8.90 0.31 -5.35
CA PHE A 141 8.75 1.71 -5.01
C PHE A 141 8.61 1.90 -3.49
N GLY A 142 8.62 3.17 -3.06
CA GLY A 142 8.47 3.49 -1.62
C GLY A 142 9.60 2.88 -0.80
N TYR A 143 9.25 2.13 0.23
CA TYR A 143 10.20 1.51 1.15
C TYR A 143 10.66 0.10 0.73
N ASP A 144 10.33 -0.36 -0.48
CA ASP A 144 10.65 -1.72 -0.93
C ASP A 144 12.14 -2.09 -0.80
N SER A 145 13.04 -1.12 -1.05
CA SER A 145 14.49 -1.35 -1.00
C SER A 145 15.07 -1.52 0.41
N ILE A 146 14.30 -1.17 1.44
CA ILE A 146 14.72 -1.33 2.83
C ILE A 146 13.85 -2.29 3.63
N PHE A 147 12.86 -2.93 3.02
CA PHE A 147 11.99 -3.89 3.68
C PHE A 147 12.28 -5.32 3.20
N SER A 148 12.68 -6.20 4.11
CA SER A 148 12.86 -7.63 3.87
C SER A 148 11.74 -8.41 4.56
N PRO A 149 10.84 -9.07 3.81
CA PRO A 149 9.76 -9.86 4.39
C PRO A 149 10.30 -11.09 5.10
N LEU A 150 9.64 -11.53 6.17
CA LEU A 150 10.00 -12.75 6.89
C LEU A 150 9.97 -13.95 5.94
N GLY A 151 10.91 -14.87 6.15
CA GLY A 151 11.04 -16.07 5.31
C GLY A 151 11.81 -15.85 4.02
N THR A 152 12.35 -14.64 3.78
CA THR A 152 13.26 -14.37 2.66
C THR A 152 14.53 -13.67 3.14
N ASN A 153 15.62 -13.80 2.35
CA ASN A 153 16.86 -13.06 2.56
C ASN A 153 16.97 -11.88 1.59
N LYS A 154 15.88 -11.53 0.91
CA LYS A 154 15.82 -10.47 -0.11
C LYS A 154 14.94 -9.33 0.34
N SER A 155 15.27 -8.10 -0.05
CA SER A 155 14.34 -6.99 0.03
C SER A 155 13.20 -7.14 -1.00
N PHE A 156 12.08 -6.43 -0.81
CA PHE A 156 11.05 -6.37 -1.85
C PHE A 156 11.58 -5.80 -3.17
N ALA A 157 12.59 -4.94 -3.13
CA ALA A 157 13.19 -4.36 -4.34
C ALA A 157 14.19 -5.29 -5.06
N GLU A 158 14.55 -6.42 -4.47
CA GLU A 158 15.31 -7.48 -5.15
C GLU A 158 14.40 -8.49 -5.83
N LEU A 159 13.12 -8.52 -5.49
CA LEU A 159 12.13 -9.41 -6.10
C LEU A 159 11.65 -8.86 -7.44
N SER A 160 11.39 -9.76 -8.39
CA SER A 160 10.59 -9.41 -9.55
C SER A 160 9.16 -9.06 -9.14
N ILE A 161 8.43 -8.34 -9.98
CA ILE A 161 7.02 -8.02 -9.70
C ILE A 161 6.15 -9.28 -9.52
N ASN A 162 6.48 -10.37 -10.21
CA ASN A 162 5.75 -11.63 -10.09
C ASN A 162 6.03 -12.30 -8.74
N GLU A 163 7.30 -12.38 -8.30
CA GLU A 163 7.67 -12.90 -6.98
C GLU A 163 7.03 -12.06 -5.86
N LYS A 164 7.13 -10.73 -5.93
CA LYS A 164 6.50 -9.83 -4.97
C LYS A 164 4.98 -10.01 -4.91
N ASN A 165 4.31 -10.21 -6.05
CA ASN A 165 2.86 -10.42 -6.11
C ASN A 165 2.40 -11.77 -5.51
N ILE A 166 3.29 -12.71 -5.24
CA ILE A 166 2.95 -13.92 -4.50
C ILE A 166 2.75 -13.63 -3.02
N ILE A 167 3.61 -12.78 -2.44
CA ILE A 167 3.74 -12.61 -0.99
C ILE A 167 3.40 -11.21 -0.47
N SER A 168 3.18 -10.21 -1.34
CA SER A 168 3.04 -8.82 -0.88
C SER A 168 1.71 -8.56 -0.16
N HIS A 169 1.72 -7.60 0.76
CA HIS A 169 0.56 -7.07 1.48
C HIS A 169 -0.61 -6.72 0.53
N ARG A 170 -0.32 -6.04 -0.58
CA ARG A 170 -1.35 -5.68 -1.57
C ARG A 170 -1.93 -6.90 -2.26
N SER A 171 -1.10 -7.87 -2.65
CA SER A 171 -1.59 -9.08 -3.28
C SER A 171 -2.46 -9.92 -2.35
N LEU A 172 -2.10 -9.99 -1.07
CA LEU A 172 -2.91 -10.67 -0.06
C LEU A 172 -4.29 -10.01 0.12
N ALA A 173 -4.33 -8.67 0.18
CA ALA A 173 -5.58 -7.93 0.26
C ALA A 173 -6.45 -8.13 -1.01
N ILE A 174 -5.84 -8.08 -2.21
CA ILE A 174 -6.55 -8.29 -3.47
C ILE A 174 -7.09 -9.72 -3.58
N LYS A 175 -6.34 -10.74 -3.18
CA LYS A 175 -6.82 -12.13 -3.18
C LYS A 175 -8.07 -12.28 -2.31
N LYS A 176 -8.11 -11.65 -1.13
CA LYS A 176 -9.31 -11.64 -0.27
C LYS A 176 -10.49 -10.94 -0.95
N LEU A 177 -10.26 -9.78 -1.58
CA LEU A 177 -11.26 -9.08 -2.38
C LEU A 177 -11.81 -9.97 -3.51
N LEU A 178 -10.93 -10.61 -4.29
CA LEU A 178 -11.34 -11.47 -5.41
C LEU A 178 -12.16 -12.66 -4.94
N ASN A 179 -11.77 -13.32 -3.86
CA ASN A 179 -12.55 -14.43 -3.27
C ASN A 179 -13.94 -13.98 -2.77
N PHE A 180 -14.11 -12.72 -2.42
CA PHE A 180 -15.40 -12.17 -1.99
C PHE A 180 -16.33 -11.88 -3.17
N ILE A 181 -15.80 -11.50 -4.33
CA ILE A 181 -16.59 -11.12 -5.51
C ILE A 181 -16.73 -12.23 -6.53
N SER A 182 -16.08 -13.40 -6.34
CA SER A 182 -16.22 -14.62 -7.15
C SER A 182 -17.50 -15.41 -6.77
#